data_a5e34a5ec98203dd166221f7c9fd1f62
#
_entry.id   a5e34a5ec98203dd166221f7c9fd1f62
#
_cell.length_a   1.000
_cell.length_b   1.000
_cell.length_c   1.000
_cell.angle_alpha   90.00
_cell.angle_beta   90.00
_cell.angle_gamma   90.00
#
_symmetry.space_group_name_H-M   'P 1'
#
loop_
_entity.id
_entity.type
_entity.pdbx_description
1 polymer ?
#
loop_
_entity_poly.entity_id
_entity_poly.type
_entity_poly.pdbx_seq_one_letter_code
_entity_poly.pdbx_strand_id
1 'polypeptide(L)'
;MISTSSSRTGGSSPRPVANPSRPVAIWIYIGVVMLLVQVILGGITRLTGSGLSITEWDVVTGVLPPLNAAQWQDAFEKYQHTPQFRQINSGFSLPDFKFIFFWEWFHRLWARMVGVVFLVGFVWLLLLKKIKPALVKPLIILFLLGALQGVIGGVMVASGLVGDAIYVAPTKLAMHFIFALGLVVYTFWVGLQLSVREEARFAAPGLRRWTIAILVVLVVQLVYGALMAGHKAANVAPTWPDINGDYIPAGMFRGWWLDALMGNRITVQFIHRTLAYVLFVLVLIWTVKAIRLPAVPVGFRPLRWLPLLLVGVQIVLGISSLLTSPWIRPQHWVAFDWLAQFHQITGLLFLLTMVGMLYLVVSDRRSVMV
;
A
#
# COMPACT_ATOMS: atom_id res chain seq x y z
N MET A 1 71.62 -25.25 -24.51
CA MET A 1 70.16 -25.13 -24.85
C MET A 1 69.38 -25.75 -23.73
N ILE A 2 68.82 -24.93 -22.85
CA ILE A 2 67.95 -25.38 -21.75
C ILE A 2 66.54 -24.78 -22.01
N SER A 3 65.60 -25.67 -22.37
CA SER A 3 64.24 -25.32 -22.66
C SER A 3 63.48 -25.26 -21.34
N THR A 4 62.97 -24.07 -20.93
CA THR A 4 62.03 -23.89 -19.78
C THR A 4 60.60 -23.96 -20.25
N SER A 5 59.95 -25.08 -19.98
CA SER A 5 58.47 -25.22 -20.18
C SER A 5 57.69 -24.47 -19.08
N SER A 6 57.01 -23.39 -19.46
CA SER A 6 56.06 -22.64 -18.61
C SER A 6 54.74 -23.38 -18.57
N SER A 7 54.43 -24.06 -17.48
CA SER A 7 53.11 -24.60 -17.20
C SER A 7 52.14 -23.48 -16.79
N ARG A 8 51.24 -23.07 -17.70
CA ARG A 8 50.07 -22.21 -17.37
C ARG A 8 49.09 -23.01 -16.52
N THR A 9 49.05 -22.77 -15.21
CA THR A 9 47.97 -23.20 -14.36
C THR A 9 46.75 -22.31 -14.65
N GLY A 10 45.76 -22.87 -15.36
CA GLY A 10 44.48 -22.22 -15.59
C GLY A 10 43.73 -22.13 -14.27
N GLY A 11 43.75 -20.94 -13.64
CA GLY A 11 42.92 -20.63 -12.49
C GLY A 11 41.48 -20.60 -12.91
N SER A 12 40.74 -21.66 -12.61
CA SER A 12 39.27 -21.63 -12.68
C SER A 12 38.75 -20.66 -11.62
N SER A 13 38.22 -19.53 -12.05
CA SER A 13 37.50 -18.63 -11.16
C SER A 13 36.38 -19.41 -10.41
N PRO A 14 36.31 -19.32 -9.08
CA PRO A 14 35.27 -20.03 -8.33
C PRO A 14 33.89 -19.57 -8.82
N ARG A 15 33.07 -20.51 -9.28
CA ARG A 15 31.67 -20.24 -9.62
C ARG A 15 30.98 -19.65 -8.37
N PRO A 16 30.24 -18.55 -8.50
CA PRO A 16 29.53 -17.98 -7.36
C PRO A 16 28.63 -19.06 -6.76
N VAL A 17 28.86 -19.41 -5.51
CA VAL A 17 28.00 -20.34 -4.75
C VAL A 17 26.61 -19.72 -4.73
N ALA A 18 25.65 -20.35 -5.38
CA ALA A 18 24.28 -19.89 -5.43
C ALA A 18 23.73 -19.80 -3.98
N ASN A 19 23.37 -18.60 -3.53
CA ASN A 19 22.76 -18.42 -2.21
C ASN A 19 21.48 -19.28 -2.15
N PRO A 20 21.38 -20.29 -1.27
CA PRO A 20 20.25 -21.21 -1.24
C PRO A 20 18.91 -20.53 -0.96
N SER A 21 18.90 -19.34 -0.40
CA SER A 21 17.71 -18.53 -0.16
C SER A 21 17.26 -17.67 -1.37
N ARG A 22 18.03 -17.60 -2.46
CA ARG A 22 17.72 -16.76 -3.63
C ARG A 22 16.33 -17.08 -4.26
N PRO A 23 15.93 -18.35 -4.49
CA PRO A 23 14.61 -18.65 -5.03
C PRO A 23 13.47 -18.19 -4.11
N VAL A 24 13.64 -18.36 -2.78
CA VAL A 24 12.67 -17.90 -1.79
C VAL A 24 12.58 -16.37 -1.80
N ALA A 25 13.70 -15.66 -1.87
CA ALA A 25 13.71 -14.20 -1.95
C ALA A 25 12.98 -13.69 -3.19
N ILE A 26 13.23 -14.30 -4.37
CA ILE A 26 12.53 -13.94 -5.63
C ILE A 26 11.03 -14.14 -5.48
N TRP A 27 10.59 -15.29 -4.98
CA TRP A 27 9.17 -15.58 -4.76
C TRP A 27 8.51 -14.56 -3.79
N ILE A 28 9.18 -14.21 -2.69
CA ILE A 28 8.70 -13.19 -1.76
C ILE A 28 8.58 -11.82 -2.45
N TYR A 29 9.54 -11.40 -3.26
CA TYR A 29 9.45 -10.13 -4.00
C TYR A 29 8.37 -10.15 -5.09
N ILE A 30 8.11 -11.30 -5.74
CA ILE A 30 6.93 -11.46 -6.59
C ILE A 30 5.66 -11.19 -5.76
N GLY A 31 5.57 -11.75 -4.55
CA GLY A 31 4.48 -11.45 -3.61
C GLY A 31 4.36 -9.97 -3.26
N VAL A 32 5.48 -9.28 -2.99
CA VAL A 32 5.49 -7.81 -2.76
C VAL A 32 4.90 -7.08 -3.96
N VAL A 33 5.37 -7.37 -5.19
CA VAL A 33 4.86 -6.72 -6.41
C VAL A 33 3.37 -7.00 -6.59
N MET A 34 2.93 -8.24 -6.39
CA MET A 34 1.51 -8.58 -6.49
C MET A 34 0.65 -7.83 -5.45
N LEU A 35 1.14 -7.67 -4.22
CA LEU A 35 0.46 -6.88 -3.19
C LEU A 35 0.45 -5.38 -3.52
N LEU A 36 1.50 -4.82 -4.13
CA LEU A 36 1.50 -3.45 -4.63
C LEU A 36 0.42 -3.25 -5.71
N VAL A 37 0.34 -4.17 -6.67
CA VAL A 37 -0.72 -4.17 -7.69
C VAL A 37 -2.11 -4.28 -7.05
N GLN A 38 -2.26 -5.12 -6.01
CA GLN A 38 -3.52 -5.24 -5.27
C GLN A 38 -3.95 -3.91 -4.64
N VAL A 39 -3.02 -3.16 -4.04
CA VAL A 39 -3.31 -1.82 -3.47
C VAL A 39 -3.68 -0.83 -4.58
N ILE A 40 -3.01 -0.88 -5.73
CA ILE A 40 -3.35 -0.05 -6.90
C ILE A 40 -4.78 -0.37 -7.40
N LEU A 41 -5.11 -1.65 -7.55
CA LEU A 41 -6.47 -2.08 -7.97
C LEU A 41 -7.54 -1.66 -6.96
N GLY A 42 -7.24 -1.72 -5.64
CA GLY A 42 -8.11 -1.19 -4.60
C GLY A 42 -8.36 0.32 -4.73
N GLY A 43 -7.33 1.08 -5.07
CA GLY A 43 -7.44 2.51 -5.40
C GLY A 43 -8.34 2.77 -6.59
N ILE A 44 -8.16 2.01 -7.67
CA ILE A 44 -9.00 2.09 -8.88
C ILE A 44 -10.46 1.75 -8.55
N THR A 45 -10.71 0.62 -7.85
CA THR A 45 -12.05 0.21 -7.42
C THR A 45 -12.76 1.31 -6.62
N ARG A 46 -12.03 1.98 -5.73
CA ARG A 46 -12.56 3.11 -4.96
C ARG A 46 -12.85 4.33 -5.84
N LEU A 47 -11.93 4.72 -6.73
CA LEU A 47 -12.06 5.91 -7.57
C LEU A 47 -13.17 5.77 -8.59
N THR A 48 -13.36 4.58 -9.16
CA THR A 48 -14.45 4.25 -10.07
C THR A 48 -15.81 4.05 -9.38
N GLY A 49 -15.86 4.05 -8.03
CA GLY A 49 -17.09 3.75 -7.29
C GLY A 49 -17.55 2.29 -7.40
N SER A 50 -16.66 1.38 -7.81
CA SER A 50 -16.99 0.00 -8.16
C SER A 50 -17.22 -0.94 -6.96
N GLY A 51 -16.77 -0.58 -5.77
CA GLY A 51 -16.64 -1.51 -4.62
C GLY A 51 -17.93 -2.02 -3.98
N LEU A 52 -19.10 -1.77 -4.56
CA LEU A 52 -20.42 -2.28 -4.17
C LEU A 52 -21.21 -2.83 -5.37
N SER A 53 -20.55 -3.06 -6.51
CA SER A 53 -21.21 -3.59 -7.74
C SER A 53 -21.51 -5.08 -7.66
N ILE A 54 -20.74 -5.82 -6.85
CA ILE A 54 -20.93 -7.26 -6.60
C ILE A 54 -21.55 -7.42 -5.22
N THR A 55 -22.84 -7.69 -5.18
CA THR A 55 -23.65 -7.74 -3.95
C THR A 55 -23.47 -9.04 -3.15
N GLU A 56 -22.94 -10.08 -3.78
CA GLU A 56 -22.72 -11.40 -3.17
C GLU A 56 -21.26 -11.61 -2.79
N TRP A 57 -21.02 -12.27 -1.66
CA TRP A 57 -19.68 -12.57 -1.15
C TRP A 57 -19.33 -14.04 -1.37
N ASP A 58 -19.09 -14.42 -2.63
CA ASP A 58 -18.70 -15.75 -3.02
C ASP A 58 -17.18 -15.88 -3.09
N VAL A 59 -16.58 -16.45 -2.05
CA VAL A 59 -15.12 -16.57 -1.95
C VAL A 59 -14.56 -17.54 -2.99
N VAL A 60 -15.24 -18.68 -3.22
CA VAL A 60 -14.77 -19.76 -4.10
C VAL A 60 -15.45 -19.71 -5.46
N THR A 61 -16.78 -19.61 -5.52
CA THR A 61 -17.56 -19.67 -6.75
C THR A 61 -17.52 -18.39 -7.57
N GLY A 62 -17.32 -17.23 -6.93
CA GLY A 62 -17.23 -15.91 -7.57
C GLY A 62 -15.90 -15.63 -8.30
N VAL A 63 -15.21 -16.65 -8.82
CA VAL A 63 -13.96 -16.49 -9.59
C VAL A 63 -14.26 -16.04 -11.03
N LEU A 64 -15.28 -16.61 -11.64
CA LEU A 64 -15.66 -16.26 -13.02
C LEU A 64 -16.66 -15.10 -13.02
N PRO A 65 -16.52 -14.16 -13.96
CA PRO A 65 -17.53 -13.13 -14.18
C PRO A 65 -18.78 -13.76 -14.83
N PRO A 66 -19.91 -13.06 -14.91
CA PRO A 66 -21.04 -13.52 -15.72
C PRO A 66 -20.62 -13.86 -17.15
N LEU A 67 -20.97 -15.06 -17.64
CA LEU A 67 -20.49 -15.59 -18.93
C LEU A 67 -21.48 -15.41 -20.08
N ASN A 68 -22.75 -15.17 -19.77
CA ASN A 68 -23.82 -15.00 -20.77
C ASN A 68 -24.75 -13.83 -20.43
N ALA A 69 -25.61 -13.46 -21.39
CA ALA A 69 -26.50 -12.32 -21.25
C ALA A 69 -27.46 -12.43 -20.06
N ALA A 70 -27.98 -13.61 -19.78
CA ALA A 70 -28.90 -13.84 -18.66
C ALA A 70 -28.22 -13.61 -17.32
N GLN A 71 -26.99 -14.13 -17.11
CA GLN A 71 -26.22 -13.90 -15.90
C GLN A 71 -25.83 -12.42 -15.72
N TRP A 72 -25.52 -11.72 -16.80
CA TRP A 72 -25.26 -10.27 -16.73
C TRP A 72 -26.51 -9.48 -16.34
N GLN A 73 -27.69 -9.89 -16.84
CA GLN A 73 -28.95 -9.25 -16.49
C GLN A 73 -29.30 -9.48 -15.02
N ASP A 74 -29.15 -10.71 -14.51
CA ASP A 74 -29.37 -11.07 -13.10
C ASP A 74 -28.43 -10.27 -12.16
N ALA A 75 -27.14 -10.20 -12.50
CA ALA A 75 -26.18 -9.43 -11.70
C ALA A 75 -26.52 -7.93 -11.70
N PHE A 76 -26.95 -7.39 -12.82
CA PHE A 76 -27.37 -5.98 -12.92
C PHE A 76 -28.65 -5.72 -12.14
N GLU A 77 -29.64 -6.59 -12.20
CA GLU A 77 -30.89 -6.49 -11.44
C GLU A 77 -30.60 -6.50 -9.92
N LYS A 78 -29.73 -7.40 -9.43
CA LYS A 78 -29.28 -7.40 -8.02
C LYS A 78 -28.63 -6.08 -7.62
N TYR A 79 -27.80 -5.49 -8.49
CA TYR A 79 -27.20 -4.19 -8.25
C TYR A 79 -28.24 -3.07 -8.22
N GLN A 80 -29.26 -3.10 -9.08
CA GLN A 80 -30.34 -2.11 -9.14
C GLN A 80 -31.14 -2.02 -7.82
N HIS A 81 -31.15 -3.09 -7.02
CA HIS A 81 -31.76 -3.09 -5.69
C HIS A 81 -30.92 -2.40 -4.61
N THR A 82 -29.64 -2.06 -4.88
CA THR A 82 -28.78 -1.39 -3.90
C THR A 82 -29.11 0.09 -3.74
N PRO A 83 -28.89 0.68 -2.55
CA PRO A 83 -29.01 2.12 -2.34
C PRO A 83 -28.07 2.93 -3.25
N GLN A 84 -26.87 2.42 -3.53
CA GLN A 84 -25.91 3.06 -4.42
C GLN A 84 -26.50 3.26 -5.84
N PHE A 85 -27.13 2.24 -6.40
CA PHE A 85 -27.80 2.40 -7.70
C PHE A 85 -28.90 3.43 -7.63
N ARG A 86 -29.83 3.29 -6.68
CA ARG A 86 -31.04 4.14 -6.61
C ARG A 86 -30.70 5.62 -6.40
N GLN A 87 -29.67 5.94 -5.63
CA GLN A 87 -29.35 7.32 -5.24
C GLN A 87 -28.28 7.98 -6.12
N ILE A 88 -27.36 7.17 -6.73
CA ILE A 88 -26.21 7.71 -7.45
C ILE A 88 -26.20 7.27 -8.90
N ASN A 89 -26.48 5.99 -9.19
CA ASN A 89 -26.26 5.36 -10.46
C ASN A 89 -27.57 4.92 -11.17
N SER A 90 -28.71 5.57 -10.81
CA SER A 90 -30.04 5.20 -11.34
C SER A 90 -30.15 5.30 -12.88
N GLY A 91 -29.28 6.08 -13.53
CA GLY A 91 -29.20 6.19 -14.98
C GLY A 91 -28.25 5.20 -15.65
N PHE A 92 -27.64 4.25 -14.91
CA PHE A 92 -26.68 3.30 -15.50
C PHE A 92 -27.39 2.35 -16.46
N SER A 93 -26.78 2.19 -17.63
CA SER A 93 -27.02 1.10 -18.56
C SER A 93 -26.24 -0.16 -18.15
N LEU A 94 -26.56 -1.29 -18.80
CA LEU A 94 -25.81 -2.54 -18.61
C LEU A 94 -24.29 -2.39 -18.94
N PRO A 95 -23.86 -1.68 -19.98
CA PRO A 95 -22.45 -1.37 -20.21
C PRO A 95 -21.78 -0.62 -19.05
N ASP A 96 -22.44 0.38 -18.46
CA ASP A 96 -21.90 1.14 -17.32
C ASP A 96 -21.73 0.25 -16.09
N PHE A 97 -22.72 -0.63 -15.84
CA PHE A 97 -22.62 -1.63 -14.78
C PHE A 97 -21.46 -2.61 -15.01
N LYS A 98 -21.28 -3.10 -16.25
CA LYS A 98 -20.16 -3.99 -16.59
C LYS A 98 -18.80 -3.34 -16.32
N PHE A 99 -18.67 -2.04 -16.53
CA PHE A 99 -17.44 -1.32 -16.26
C PHE A 99 -17.10 -1.31 -14.75
N ILE A 100 -18.06 -0.98 -13.89
CA ILE A 100 -17.82 -0.99 -12.43
C ILE A 100 -17.67 -2.42 -11.90
N PHE A 101 -18.45 -3.37 -12.43
CA PHE A 101 -18.34 -4.79 -12.08
C PHE A 101 -16.94 -5.33 -12.39
N PHE A 102 -16.37 -5.00 -13.56
CA PHE A 102 -15.04 -5.45 -13.97
C PHE A 102 -13.96 -5.06 -12.93
N TRP A 103 -13.94 -3.82 -12.48
CA TRP A 103 -12.90 -3.36 -11.55
C TRP A 103 -13.02 -4.03 -10.18
N GLU A 104 -14.23 -4.23 -9.66
CA GLU A 104 -14.42 -4.95 -8.41
C GLU A 104 -14.09 -6.44 -8.55
N TRP A 105 -14.58 -7.08 -9.61
CA TRP A 105 -14.27 -8.48 -9.90
C TRP A 105 -12.77 -8.70 -10.06
N PHE A 106 -12.07 -7.84 -10.81
CA PHE A 106 -10.65 -7.97 -11.06
C PHE A 106 -9.83 -7.75 -9.78
N HIS A 107 -10.23 -6.80 -8.93
CA HIS A 107 -9.63 -6.63 -7.60
C HIS A 107 -9.77 -7.90 -6.74
N ARG A 108 -10.97 -8.49 -6.70
CA ARG A 108 -11.23 -9.75 -5.97
C ARG A 108 -10.49 -10.94 -6.59
N LEU A 109 -10.42 -11.03 -7.93
CA LEU A 109 -9.67 -12.07 -8.64
C LEU A 109 -8.17 -11.98 -8.34
N TRP A 110 -7.61 -10.77 -8.42
CA TRP A 110 -6.19 -10.56 -8.13
C TRP A 110 -5.83 -10.96 -6.69
N ALA A 111 -6.68 -10.65 -5.71
CA ALA A 111 -6.50 -11.08 -4.33
C ALA A 111 -6.43 -12.61 -4.21
N ARG A 112 -7.31 -13.34 -4.93
CA ARG A 112 -7.26 -14.81 -4.99
C ARG A 112 -5.96 -15.30 -5.62
N MET A 113 -5.51 -14.66 -6.71
CA MET A 113 -4.25 -15.00 -7.38
C MET A 113 -3.03 -14.79 -6.45
N VAL A 114 -3.02 -13.74 -5.64
CA VAL A 114 -1.98 -13.55 -4.59
C VAL A 114 -1.95 -14.77 -3.65
N GLY A 115 -3.11 -15.22 -3.17
CA GLY A 115 -3.21 -16.40 -2.31
C GLY A 115 -2.74 -17.70 -2.99
N VAL A 116 -3.14 -17.92 -4.25
CA VAL A 116 -2.72 -19.09 -5.05
C VAL A 116 -1.22 -19.10 -5.29
N VAL A 117 -0.65 -17.99 -5.75
CA VAL A 117 0.81 -17.85 -6.00
C VAL A 117 1.61 -18.06 -4.72
N PHE A 118 1.08 -17.54 -3.59
CA PHE A 118 1.71 -17.77 -2.30
C PHE A 118 1.67 -19.27 -1.92
N LEU A 119 0.50 -19.91 -1.97
CA LEU A 119 0.33 -21.30 -1.56
C LEU A 119 1.14 -22.25 -2.44
N VAL A 120 1.04 -22.10 -3.77
CA VAL A 120 1.78 -22.95 -4.73
C VAL A 120 3.28 -22.76 -4.54
N GLY A 121 3.76 -21.51 -4.43
CA GLY A 121 5.18 -21.24 -4.20
C GLY A 121 5.67 -21.79 -2.85
N PHE A 122 4.86 -21.66 -1.78
CA PHE A 122 5.20 -22.22 -0.47
C PHE A 122 5.37 -23.74 -0.53
N VAL A 123 4.37 -24.46 -1.07
CA VAL A 123 4.41 -25.93 -1.18
C VAL A 123 5.57 -26.35 -2.08
N TRP A 124 5.73 -25.74 -3.24
CA TRP A 124 6.80 -26.05 -4.19
C TRP A 124 8.19 -25.89 -3.59
N LEU A 125 8.47 -24.74 -2.97
CA LEU A 125 9.75 -24.45 -2.35
C LEU A 125 10.01 -25.30 -1.09
N LEU A 126 8.95 -25.69 -0.38
CA LEU A 126 9.03 -26.62 0.77
C LEU A 126 9.45 -28.02 0.30
N LEU A 127 8.80 -28.56 -0.73
CA LEU A 127 9.13 -29.86 -1.34
C LEU A 127 10.56 -29.89 -1.89
N LEU A 128 11.01 -28.79 -2.48
CA LEU A 128 12.40 -28.64 -2.95
C LEU A 128 13.42 -28.42 -1.81
N LYS A 129 12.98 -28.40 -0.54
CA LYS A 129 13.80 -28.15 0.66
C LYS A 129 14.58 -26.83 0.58
N LYS A 130 14.01 -25.81 -0.10
CA LYS A 130 14.61 -24.46 -0.22
C LYS A 130 14.21 -23.54 0.93
N ILE A 131 13.13 -23.85 1.66
CA ILE A 131 12.67 -23.09 2.81
C ILE A 131 13.40 -23.60 4.05
N LYS A 132 14.21 -22.72 4.68
CA LYS A 132 14.85 -23.03 5.96
C LYS A 132 13.80 -23.12 7.07
N PRO A 133 13.97 -23.98 8.09
CA PRO A 133 13.01 -24.13 9.20
C PRO A 133 12.64 -22.81 9.88
N ALA A 134 13.59 -21.90 10.04
CA ALA A 134 13.38 -20.56 10.63
C ALA A 134 12.40 -19.67 9.82
N LEU A 135 12.20 -19.94 8.52
CA LEU A 135 11.29 -19.18 7.66
C LEU A 135 9.86 -19.72 7.68
N VAL A 136 9.62 -20.97 8.14
CA VAL A 136 8.29 -21.57 8.12
C VAL A 136 7.28 -20.76 8.93
N LYS A 137 7.64 -20.37 10.16
CA LYS A 137 6.77 -19.54 11.02
C LYS A 137 6.44 -18.18 10.41
N PRO A 138 7.41 -17.38 9.92
CA PRO A 138 7.12 -16.13 9.21
C PRO A 138 6.19 -16.30 8.01
N LEU A 139 6.37 -17.37 7.22
CA LEU A 139 5.54 -17.63 6.04
C LEU A 139 4.11 -18.06 6.41
N ILE A 140 3.92 -18.83 7.48
CA ILE A 140 2.60 -19.13 8.01
C ILE A 140 1.90 -17.85 8.49
N ILE A 141 2.62 -16.96 9.17
CA ILE A 141 2.08 -15.65 9.58
C ILE A 141 1.64 -14.84 8.37
N LEU A 142 2.43 -14.80 7.29
CA LEU A 142 2.05 -14.14 6.03
C LEU A 142 0.74 -14.69 5.47
N PHE A 143 0.59 -16.01 5.44
CA PHE A 143 -0.64 -16.66 4.96
C PHE A 143 -1.85 -16.25 5.80
N LEU A 144 -1.72 -16.30 7.12
CA LEU A 144 -2.80 -15.93 8.06
C LEU A 144 -3.17 -14.45 7.95
N LEU A 145 -2.19 -13.56 7.78
CA LEU A 145 -2.43 -12.14 7.54
C LEU A 145 -3.14 -11.90 6.20
N GLY A 146 -2.79 -12.66 5.16
CA GLY A 146 -3.49 -12.61 3.86
C GLY A 146 -4.95 -13.08 3.98
N ALA A 147 -5.21 -14.17 4.69
CA ALA A 147 -6.56 -14.66 4.96
C ALA A 147 -7.38 -13.63 5.78
N LEU A 148 -6.78 -13.08 6.83
CA LEU A 148 -7.40 -12.03 7.65
C LEU A 148 -7.75 -10.80 6.81
N GLN A 149 -6.87 -10.40 5.87
CA GLN A 149 -7.12 -9.29 4.95
C GLN A 149 -8.37 -9.51 4.08
N GLY A 150 -8.61 -10.74 3.64
CA GLY A 150 -9.84 -11.13 2.94
C GLY A 150 -11.09 -10.94 3.80
N VAL A 151 -11.04 -11.40 5.06
CA VAL A 151 -12.15 -11.22 6.03
C VAL A 151 -12.43 -9.73 6.28
N ILE A 152 -11.39 -8.93 6.53
CA ILE A 152 -11.54 -7.48 6.75
C ILE A 152 -12.15 -6.81 5.51
N GLY A 153 -11.75 -7.25 4.29
CA GLY A 153 -12.34 -6.77 3.04
C GLY A 153 -13.84 -7.08 2.94
N GLY A 154 -14.24 -8.30 3.30
CA GLY A 154 -15.65 -8.70 3.37
C GLY A 154 -16.47 -7.86 4.34
N VAL A 155 -15.94 -7.63 5.56
CA VAL A 155 -16.59 -6.76 6.57
C VAL A 155 -16.68 -5.31 6.08
N MET A 156 -15.69 -4.83 5.33
CA MET A 156 -15.74 -3.50 4.72
C MET A 156 -16.86 -3.42 3.68
N VAL A 157 -16.93 -4.34 2.73
CA VAL A 157 -17.98 -4.36 1.69
C VAL A 157 -19.37 -4.50 2.31
N ALA A 158 -19.54 -5.41 3.27
CA ALA A 158 -20.82 -5.58 3.97
C ALA A 158 -21.32 -4.28 4.62
N SER A 159 -20.43 -3.39 5.08
CA SER A 159 -20.81 -2.11 5.66
C SER A 159 -21.44 -1.12 4.67
N GLY A 160 -21.25 -1.33 3.37
CA GLY A 160 -21.85 -0.50 2.31
C GLY A 160 -23.09 -1.12 1.68
N LEU A 161 -23.48 -2.34 2.08
CA LEU A 161 -24.66 -3.06 1.55
C LEU A 161 -25.80 -3.15 2.57
N VAL A 162 -25.74 -2.42 3.69
CA VAL A 162 -26.76 -2.43 4.74
C VAL A 162 -27.47 -1.08 4.85
N GLY A 163 -28.77 -1.11 5.14
CA GLY A 163 -29.60 0.08 5.27
C GLY A 163 -29.54 0.96 4.02
N ASP A 164 -29.40 2.28 4.20
CA ASP A 164 -29.35 3.27 3.12
C ASP A 164 -27.90 3.65 2.74
N ALA A 165 -26.91 2.81 3.07
CA ALA A 165 -25.51 3.08 2.77
C ALA A 165 -25.26 3.08 1.27
N ILE A 166 -24.63 4.15 0.79
CA ILE A 166 -24.24 4.33 -0.63
C ILE A 166 -22.74 4.14 -0.87
N TYR A 167 -21.96 4.03 0.21
CA TYR A 167 -20.53 3.75 0.23
C TYR A 167 -20.19 2.90 1.43
N VAL A 168 -19.04 2.22 1.38
CA VAL A 168 -18.47 1.52 2.55
C VAL A 168 -18.16 2.51 3.67
N ALA A 169 -18.27 2.07 4.93
CA ALA A 169 -17.96 2.91 6.08
C ALA A 169 -16.48 3.37 6.04
N PRO A 170 -16.18 4.69 6.16
CA PRO A 170 -14.82 5.22 6.05
C PRO A 170 -13.82 4.60 7.02
N THR A 171 -14.25 4.29 8.24
CA THR A 171 -13.42 3.61 9.25
C THR A 171 -13.09 2.17 8.86
N LYS A 172 -14.02 1.44 8.23
CA LYS A 172 -13.79 0.08 7.71
C LYS A 172 -12.83 0.11 6.53
N LEU A 173 -12.95 1.11 5.65
CA LEU A 173 -11.99 1.34 4.56
C LEU A 173 -10.60 1.61 5.10
N ALA A 174 -10.46 2.49 6.11
CA ALA A 174 -9.19 2.80 6.74
C ALA A 174 -8.58 1.56 7.39
N MET A 175 -9.36 0.76 8.10
CA MET A 175 -8.94 -0.50 8.69
C MET A 175 -8.42 -1.47 7.62
N HIS A 176 -9.19 -1.73 6.56
CA HIS A 176 -8.79 -2.60 5.45
C HIS A 176 -7.48 -2.14 4.80
N PHE A 177 -7.35 -0.83 4.54
CA PHE A 177 -6.14 -0.25 3.96
C PHE A 177 -4.91 -0.40 4.84
N ILE A 178 -5.01 -0.10 6.15
CA ILE A 178 -3.86 -0.19 7.08
C ILE A 178 -3.41 -1.64 7.27
N PHE A 179 -4.33 -2.59 7.38
CA PHE A 179 -3.97 -4.01 7.44
C PHE A 179 -3.32 -4.50 6.14
N ALA A 180 -3.78 -4.02 4.97
CA ALA A 180 -3.13 -4.30 3.69
C ALA A 180 -1.69 -3.77 3.67
N LEU A 181 -1.45 -2.54 4.14
CA LEU A 181 -0.10 -1.97 4.25
C LEU A 181 0.77 -2.77 5.23
N GLY A 182 0.22 -3.23 6.34
CA GLY A 182 0.90 -4.12 7.29
C GLY A 182 1.36 -5.42 6.62
N LEU A 183 0.51 -6.04 5.80
CA LEU A 183 0.85 -7.23 5.02
C LEU A 183 1.97 -6.95 4.00
N VAL A 184 1.88 -5.83 3.27
CA VAL A 184 2.93 -5.39 2.31
C VAL A 184 4.26 -5.19 3.03
N VAL A 185 4.27 -4.44 4.14
CA VAL A 185 5.47 -4.15 4.94
C VAL A 185 6.09 -5.43 5.50
N TYR A 186 5.27 -6.34 6.03
CA TYR A 186 5.79 -7.60 6.58
C TYR A 186 6.39 -8.49 5.48
N THR A 187 5.72 -8.60 4.32
CA THR A 187 6.24 -9.33 3.16
C THR A 187 7.56 -8.72 2.68
N PHE A 188 7.61 -7.40 2.56
CA PHE A 188 8.82 -6.68 2.15
C PHE A 188 9.96 -6.87 3.16
N TRP A 189 9.66 -6.83 4.46
CA TRP A 189 10.64 -7.07 5.53
C TRP A 189 11.27 -8.46 5.42
N VAL A 190 10.45 -9.51 5.20
CA VAL A 190 10.96 -10.87 4.96
C VAL A 190 11.83 -10.91 3.70
N GLY A 191 11.46 -10.20 2.64
CA GLY A 191 12.28 -10.05 1.44
C GLY A 191 13.65 -9.43 1.72
N LEU A 192 13.70 -8.35 2.51
CA LEU A 192 14.94 -7.70 2.93
C LEU A 192 15.85 -8.64 3.74
N GLN A 193 15.28 -9.42 4.67
CA GLN A 193 16.03 -10.41 5.44
C GLN A 193 16.69 -11.49 4.58
N LEU A 194 16.09 -11.81 3.43
CA LEU A 194 16.59 -12.84 2.52
C LEU A 194 17.60 -12.32 1.48
N SER A 195 17.60 -11.03 1.20
CA SER A 195 18.33 -10.46 0.06
C SER A 195 19.41 -9.44 0.44
N VAL A 196 19.20 -8.70 1.53
CA VAL A 196 20.13 -7.65 1.95
C VAL A 196 21.29 -8.27 2.72
N ARG A 197 22.51 -8.02 2.26
CA ARG A 197 23.73 -8.47 2.93
C ARG A 197 23.98 -7.67 4.21
N GLU A 198 24.60 -8.30 5.19
CA GLU A 198 24.90 -7.66 6.47
C GLU A 198 25.83 -6.45 6.34
N GLU A 199 26.76 -6.48 5.39
CA GLU A 199 27.69 -5.36 5.12
C GLU A 199 26.97 -4.08 4.64
N ALA A 200 25.76 -4.21 4.11
CA ALA A 200 24.94 -3.07 3.73
C ALA A 200 24.25 -2.40 4.94
N ARG A 201 24.22 -3.08 6.09
CA ARG A 201 23.64 -2.56 7.34
C ARG A 201 24.72 -1.86 8.16
N PHE A 202 24.35 -0.77 8.82
CA PHE A 202 25.34 0.02 9.59
C PHE A 202 24.71 0.62 10.83
N ALA A 203 25.52 0.83 11.88
CA ALA A 203 25.09 1.37 13.15
C ALA A 203 24.97 2.90 13.08
N ALA A 204 23.77 3.43 13.27
CA ALA A 204 23.51 4.85 13.44
C ALA A 204 22.27 5.06 14.35
N PRO A 205 22.40 4.85 15.67
CA PRO A 205 21.26 4.82 16.60
C PRO A 205 20.44 6.12 16.57
N GLY A 206 21.07 7.26 16.40
CA GLY A 206 20.39 8.54 16.25
C GLY A 206 19.49 8.57 15.02
N LEU A 207 20.00 8.17 13.85
CA LEU A 207 19.25 8.14 12.60
C LEU A 207 18.10 7.13 12.68
N ARG A 208 18.34 5.95 13.30
CA ARG A 208 17.30 4.93 13.52
C ARG A 208 16.13 5.46 14.35
N ARG A 209 16.39 6.21 15.42
CA ARG A 209 15.32 6.83 16.24
C ARG A 209 14.46 7.78 15.41
N TRP A 210 15.08 8.61 14.58
CA TRP A 210 14.35 9.49 13.65
C TRP A 210 13.56 8.71 12.60
N THR A 211 14.10 7.61 12.06
CA THR A 211 13.38 6.73 11.14
C THR A 211 12.12 6.14 11.79
N ILE A 212 12.22 5.69 13.04
CA ILE A 212 11.07 5.17 13.80
C ILE A 212 10.04 6.28 14.04
N ALA A 213 10.47 7.49 14.44
CA ALA A 213 9.57 8.62 14.66
C ALA A 213 8.79 8.98 13.37
N ILE A 214 9.48 9.02 12.22
CA ILE A 214 8.83 9.24 10.92
C ILE A 214 7.83 8.14 10.62
N LEU A 215 8.18 6.85 10.82
CA LEU A 215 7.27 5.74 10.57
C LEU A 215 6.02 5.80 11.44
N VAL A 216 6.15 6.18 12.72
CA VAL A 216 4.99 6.35 13.63
C VAL A 216 4.06 7.44 13.10
N VAL A 217 4.59 8.61 12.77
CA VAL A 217 3.77 9.71 12.21
C VAL A 217 3.20 9.32 10.85
N LEU A 218 3.96 8.61 10.01
CA LEU A 218 3.50 8.14 8.71
C LEU A 218 2.34 7.15 8.82
N VAL A 219 2.34 6.24 9.79
CA VAL A 219 1.20 5.33 10.02
C VAL A 219 -0.07 6.14 10.33
N VAL A 220 0.03 7.14 11.20
CA VAL A 220 -1.12 8.04 11.50
C VAL A 220 -1.54 8.80 10.25
N GLN A 221 -0.60 9.33 9.48
CA GLN A 221 -0.86 10.02 8.21
C GLN A 221 -1.62 9.13 7.20
N LEU A 222 -1.25 7.84 7.11
CA LEU A 222 -1.89 6.88 6.21
C LEU A 222 -3.32 6.53 6.67
N VAL A 223 -3.57 6.46 7.99
CA VAL A 223 -4.94 6.34 8.53
C VAL A 223 -5.78 7.53 8.08
N TYR A 224 -5.29 8.76 8.28
CA TYR A 224 -6.02 9.96 7.86
C TYR A 224 -6.13 10.08 6.33
N GLY A 225 -5.15 9.59 5.57
CA GLY A 225 -5.26 9.47 4.11
C GLY A 225 -6.40 8.53 3.68
N ALA A 226 -6.57 7.40 4.37
CA ALA A 226 -7.67 6.48 4.11
C ALA A 226 -9.04 7.07 4.52
N LEU A 227 -9.10 7.79 5.64
CA LEU A 227 -10.30 8.54 6.06
C LEU A 227 -10.65 9.66 5.07
N MET A 228 -9.64 10.42 4.57
CA MET A 228 -9.82 11.40 3.49
C MET A 228 -10.51 10.76 2.27
N ALA A 229 -10.03 9.58 1.86
CA ALA A 229 -10.57 8.84 0.73
C ALA A 229 -11.98 8.31 1.00
N GLY A 230 -12.21 7.72 2.18
CA GLY A 230 -13.52 7.15 2.57
C GLY A 230 -14.62 8.20 2.72
N HIS A 231 -14.29 9.33 3.31
CA HIS A 231 -15.20 10.46 3.47
C HIS A 231 -15.35 11.33 2.21
N LYS A 232 -14.56 11.10 1.16
CA LYS A 232 -14.44 12.02 0.01
C LYS A 232 -14.17 13.45 0.48
N ALA A 233 -13.30 13.59 1.48
CA ALA A 233 -13.13 14.84 2.21
C ALA A 233 -12.45 15.95 1.39
N ALA A 234 -11.78 15.64 0.28
CA ALA A 234 -11.20 16.62 -0.62
C ALA A 234 -12.22 17.61 -1.17
N ASN A 235 -13.47 17.18 -1.42
CA ASN A 235 -14.50 17.99 -2.06
C ASN A 235 -15.13 19.04 -1.11
N VAL A 236 -14.97 18.91 0.21
CA VAL A 236 -15.62 19.83 1.16
C VAL A 236 -14.85 21.13 1.36
N ALA A 237 -13.55 21.12 1.09
CA ALA A 237 -12.70 22.32 1.16
C ALA A 237 -11.56 22.20 0.12
N PRO A 238 -11.84 22.43 -1.16
CA PRO A 238 -10.90 22.25 -2.25
C PRO A 238 -9.95 23.45 -2.41
N THR A 239 -9.53 24.06 -1.30
CA THR A 239 -8.64 25.25 -1.27
C THR A 239 -7.30 24.90 -0.64
N TRP A 240 -6.25 25.65 -0.99
CA TRP A 240 -4.93 25.54 -0.42
C TRP A 240 -4.20 26.88 -0.58
N PRO A 241 -3.46 27.36 0.43
CA PRO A 241 -3.04 26.71 1.68
C PRO A 241 -4.11 26.69 2.80
N ASP A 242 -5.13 27.50 2.72
CA ASP A 242 -6.25 27.56 3.66
C ASP A 242 -7.24 26.39 3.48
N ILE A 243 -8.25 26.34 4.34
CA ILE A 243 -9.39 25.41 4.29
C ILE A 243 -10.67 26.27 4.23
N ASN A 244 -11.14 26.57 3.01
CA ASN A 244 -12.27 27.48 2.74
C ASN A 244 -12.12 28.87 3.36
N GLY A 245 -10.90 29.44 3.30
CA GLY A 245 -10.57 30.76 3.81
C GLY A 245 -9.96 30.77 5.22
N ASP A 246 -10.04 29.68 5.97
CA ASP A 246 -9.48 29.57 7.32
C ASP A 246 -8.26 28.67 7.36
N TYR A 247 -7.21 29.04 8.11
CA TYR A 247 -6.09 28.16 8.42
C TYR A 247 -6.44 27.14 9.52
N ILE A 248 -7.30 27.52 10.45
CA ILE A 248 -7.83 26.66 11.52
C ILE A 248 -9.35 26.83 11.53
N PRO A 249 -10.08 25.98 10.77
CA PRO A 249 -11.53 26.09 10.66
C PRO A 249 -12.25 25.96 12.01
N ALA A 250 -13.23 26.82 12.26
CA ALA A 250 -14.03 26.78 13.47
C ALA A 250 -14.91 25.52 13.50
N GLY A 251 -15.15 24.98 14.69
CA GLY A 251 -16.10 23.88 14.90
C GLY A 251 -15.61 22.49 14.55
N MET A 252 -14.33 22.31 14.20
CA MET A 252 -13.74 21.01 13.86
C MET A 252 -13.93 19.95 14.96
N PHE A 253 -13.81 20.33 16.23
CA PHE A 253 -13.80 19.41 17.37
C PHE A 253 -15.12 19.48 18.18
N ARG A 254 -16.25 19.74 17.52
CA ARG A 254 -17.57 19.75 18.16
C ARG A 254 -18.15 18.34 18.29
N GLY A 255 -18.83 18.06 19.39
CA GLY A 255 -19.48 16.78 19.66
C GLY A 255 -18.55 15.77 20.33
N TRP A 256 -18.87 14.47 20.19
CA TRP A 256 -18.05 13.43 20.78
C TRP A 256 -16.68 13.35 20.07
N TRP A 257 -15.63 13.24 20.84
CA TRP A 257 -14.27 13.40 20.32
C TRP A 257 -13.89 12.43 19.20
N LEU A 258 -14.36 11.16 19.24
CA LEU A 258 -14.10 10.20 18.17
C LEU A 258 -14.81 10.59 16.87
N ASP A 259 -16.06 11.04 16.95
CA ASP A 259 -16.79 11.50 15.77
C ASP A 259 -16.16 12.77 15.19
N ALA A 260 -15.69 13.66 16.06
CA ALA A 260 -14.98 14.86 15.63
C ALA A 260 -13.66 14.50 14.89
N LEU A 261 -12.87 13.54 15.42
CA LEU A 261 -11.58 13.16 14.84
C LEU A 261 -11.68 12.28 13.59
N MET A 262 -12.68 11.38 13.53
CA MET A 262 -12.74 10.36 12.48
C MET A 262 -13.91 10.56 11.52
N GLY A 263 -14.97 11.24 11.92
CA GLY A 263 -16.21 11.45 11.15
C GLY A 263 -16.32 12.82 10.49
N ASN A 264 -15.76 13.86 11.09
CA ASN A 264 -15.82 15.21 10.54
C ASN A 264 -14.84 15.40 9.38
N ARG A 265 -15.33 15.63 8.17
CA ARG A 265 -14.54 15.75 6.94
C ARG A 265 -13.52 16.89 6.99
N ILE A 266 -13.85 18.02 7.60
CA ILE A 266 -12.94 19.18 7.74
C ILE A 266 -11.81 18.84 8.72
N THR A 267 -12.15 18.21 9.86
CA THR A 267 -11.16 17.77 10.85
C THR A 267 -10.17 16.75 10.25
N VAL A 268 -10.71 15.76 9.55
CA VAL A 268 -9.90 14.74 8.84
C VAL A 268 -8.94 15.40 7.85
N GLN A 269 -9.45 16.36 7.07
CA GLN A 269 -8.63 17.10 6.10
C GLN A 269 -7.57 17.96 6.78
N PHE A 270 -7.93 18.68 7.84
CA PHE A 270 -6.99 19.50 8.62
C PHE A 270 -5.85 18.65 9.21
N ILE A 271 -6.18 17.54 9.87
CA ILE A 271 -5.18 16.65 10.48
C ILE A 271 -4.28 16.04 9.41
N HIS A 272 -4.85 15.56 8.28
CA HIS A 272 -4.08 15.00 7.18
C HIS A 272 -3.07 16.00 6.61
N ARG A 273 -3.46 17.25 6.40
CA ARG A 273 -2.56 18.32 5.90
C ARG A 273 -1.49 18.68 6.93
N THR A 274 -1.86 18.84 8.20
CA THR A 274 -0.94 19.18 9.28
C THR A 274 0.14 18.10 9.45
N LEU A 275 -0.27 16.83 9.45
CA LEU A 275 0.67 15.71 9.53
C LEU A 275 1.61 15.64 8.32
N ALA A 276 1.15 16.04 7.12
CA ALA A 276 2.01 16.11 5.94
C ALA A 276 3.13 17.14 6.12
N TYR A 277 2.84 18.31 6.69
CA TYR A 277 3.88 19.32 7.00
C TYR A 277 4.84 18.83 8.07
N VAL A 278 4.33 18.18 9.13
CA VAL A 278 5.16 17.56 10.17
C VAL A 278 6.08 16.51 9.56
N LEU A 279 5.56 15.62 8.72
CA LEU A 279 6.37 14.61 8.03
C LEU A 279 7.46 15.23 7.15
N PHE A 280 7.14 16.27 6.41
CA PHE A 280 8.12 16.97 5.58
C PHE A 280 9.30 17.49 6.42
N VAL A 281 9.01 18.16 7.54
CA VAL A 281 10.04 18.68 8.45
C VAL A 281 10.86 17.54 9.06
N LEU A 282 10.21 16.46 9.51
CA LEU A 282 10.91 15.31 10.08
C LEU A 282 11.83 14.62 9.06
N VAL A 283 11.36 14.46 7.81
CA VAL A 283 12.16 13.89 6.72
C VAL A 283 13.31 14.81 6.32
N LEU A 284 13.12 16.11 6.30
CA LEU A 284 14.18 17.07 6.04
C LEU A 284 15.29 16.96 7.11
N ILE A 285 14.91 16.96 8.39
CA ILE A 285 15.86 16.76 9.50
C ILE A 285 16.58 15.41 9.37
N TRP A 286 15.84 14.36 9.07
CA TRP A 286 16.39 13.03 8.87
C TRP A 286 17.43 13.03 7.73
N THR A 287 17.11 13.65 6.59
CA THR A 287 18.00 13.74 5.42
C THR A 287 19.28 14.50 5.76
N VAL A 288 19.17 15.65 6.43
CA VAL A 288 20.35 16.42 6.89
C VAL A 288 21.23 15.59 7.82
N LYS A 289 20.63 14.85 8.78
CA LYS A 289 21.38 13.95 9.67
C LYS A 289 22.05 12.82 8.90
N ALA A 290 21.36 12.21 7.93
CA ALA A 290 21.90 11.12 7.09
C ALA A 290 23.08 11.59 6.20
N ILE A 291 23.03 12.85 5.72
CA ILE A 291 24.13 13.44 4.94
C ILE A 291 25.35 13.69 5.80
N ARG A 292 25.16 14.09 7.05
CA ARG A 292 26.25 14.44 7.99
C ARG A 292 26.90 13.22 8.63
N LEU A 293 26.46 12.00 8.36
CA LEU A 293 27.11 10.79 8.88
C LEU A 293 28.50 10.64 8.24
N PRO A 294 29.57 10.49 9.04
CA PRO A 294 30.95 10.50 8.53
C PRO A 294 31.28 9.25 7.68
N ALA A 295 30.69 8.11 8.02
CA ALA A 295 30.94 6.85 7.34
C ALA A 295 29.62 6.09 7.14
N VAL A 296 29.26 5.84 5.88
CA VAL A 296 28.09 5.05 5.49
C VAL A 296 28.46 4.15 4.31
N PRO A 297 27.80 2.99 4.15
CA PRO A 297 27.98 2.14 2.98
C PRO A 297 27.77 2.90 1.68
N VAL A 298 28.55 2.59 0.65
CA VAL A 298 28.47 3.30 -0.64
C VAL A 298 27.06 3.27 -1.23
N GLY A 299 26.38 2.12 -1.15
CA GLY A 299 25.00 1.98 -1.62
C GLY A 299 23.97 2.83 -0.87
N PHE A 300 24.25 3.22 0.38
CA PHE A 300 23.35 4.10 1.15
C PHE A 300 23.43 5.58 0.70
N ARG A 301 24.56 6.01 0.13
CA ARG A 301 24.77 7.42 -0.26
C ARG A 301 23.69 7.99 -1.18
N PRO A 302 23.29 7.35 -2.29
CA PRO A 302 22.18 7.83 -3.10
C PRO A 302 20.82 7.65 -2.41
N LEU A 303 20.63 6.57 -1.67
CA LEU A 303 19.33 6.24 -1.04
C LEU A 303 18.87 7.25 0.01
N ARG A 304 19.81 7.95 0.67
CA ARG A 304 19.47 8.96 1.72
C ARG A 304 18.67 10.16 1.21
N TRP A 305 18.65 10.40 -0.11
CA TRP A 305 17.85 11.47 -0.72
C TRP A 305 16.42 11.04 -1.08
N LEU A 306 16.20 9.73 -1.20
CA LEU A 306 14.92 9.18 -1.66
C LEU A 306 13.73 9.53 -0.75
N PRO A 307 13.83 9.53 0.60
CA PRO A 307 12.74 9.98 1.47
C PRO A 307 12.31 11.42 1.21
N LEU A 308 13.28 12.33 1.02
CA LEU A 308 12.99 13.75 0.77
C LEU A 308 12.34 13.96 -0.60
N LEU A 309 12.82 13.26 -1.63
CA LEU A 309 12.20 13.28 -2.96
C LEU A 309 10.75 12.79 -2.89
N LEU A 310 10.51 11.63 -2.25
CA LEU A 310 9.18 11.04 -2.21
C LEU A 310 8.18 11.87 -1.39
N VAL A 311 8.60 12.45 -0.25
CA VAL A 311 7.70 13.33 0.52
C VAL A 311 7.41 14.64 -0.21
N GLY A 312 8.37 15.16 -0.98
CA GLY A 312 8.15 16.33 -1.84
C GLY A 312 7.13 16.05 -2.94
N VAL A 313 7.31 14.94 -3.69
CA VAL A 313 6.33 14.50 -4.71
C VAL A 313 4.97 14.23 -4.08
N GLN A 314 4.93 13.62 -2.88
CA GLN A 314 3.70 13.32 -2.15
C GLN A 314 2.89 14.59 -1.83
N ILE A 315 3.56 15.66 -1.39
CA ILE A 315 2.91 16.93 -1.10
C ILE A 315 2.35 17.57 -2.38
N VAL A 316 3.15 17.62 -3.45
CA VAL A 316 2.69 18.16 -4.75
C VAL A 316 1.46 17.41 -5.27
N LEU A 317 1.51 16.07 -5.27
CA LEU A 317 0.38 15.24 -5.69
C LEU A 317 -0.85 15.44 -4.80
N GLY A 318 -0.66 15.58 -3.47
CA GLY A 318 -1.74 15.83 -2.52
C GLY A 318 -2.44 17.17 -2.76
N ILE A 319 -1.66 18.24 -2.92
CA ILE A 319 -2.19 19.58 -3.24
C ILE A 319 -2.92 19.54 -4.60
N SER A 320 -2.30 18.96 -5.62
CA SER A 320 -2.89 18.87 -6.96
C SER A 320 -4.19 18.05 -6.96
N SER A 321 -4.24 16.93 -6.23
CA SER A 321 -5.48 16.15 -6.07
C SER A 321 -6.57 16.97 -5.38
N LEU A 322 -6.21 17.73 -4.36
CA LEU A 322 -7.16 18.57 -3.64
C LEU A 322 -7.78 19.64 -4.56
N LEU A 323 -6.92 20.40 -5.26
CA LEU A 323 -7.36 21.51 -6.13
C LEU A 323 -8.14 21.04 -7.35
N THR A 324 -7.96 19.78 -7.78
CA THR A 324 -8.72 19.18 -8.89
C THR A 324 -10.00 18.46 -8.45
N SER A 325 -10.24 18.35 -7.13
CA SER A 325 -11.41 17.61 -6.61
C SER A 325 -12.78 18.19 -7.00
N PRO A 326 -12.96 19.51 -7.28
CA PRO A 326 -14.23 20.04 -7.79
C PRO A 326 -14.63 19.51 -9.17
N TRP A 327 -13.67 18.99 -9.93
CA TRP A 327 -13.91 18.52 -11.31
C TRP A 327 -14.15 17.00 -11.40
N ILE A 328 -14.38 16.33 -10.27
CA ILE A 328 -14.74 14.91 -10.26
C ILE A 328 -16.02 14.70 -11.04
N ARG A 329 -15.98 13.76 -11.98
CA ARG A 329 -17.14 13.34 -12.78
C ARG A 329 -17.38 11.85 -12.57
N PRO A 330 -18.57 11.43 -12.18
CA PRO A 330 -18.89 10.00 -12.09
C PRO A 330 -18.57 9.31 -13.43
N GLN A 331 -18.01 8.09 -13.38
CA GLN A 331 -17.68 7.24 -14.54
C GLN A 331 -16.58 7.75 -15.49
N HIS A 332 -16.09 8.95 -15.32
CA HIS A 332 -15.03 9.49 -16.15
C HIS A 332 -13.77 9.72 -15.31
N TRP A 333 -12.68 9.10 -15.73
CA TRP A 333 -11.38 9.39 -15.15
C TRP A 333 -10.94 10.79 -15.55
N VAL A 334 -10.85 11.65 -14.56
CA VAL A 334 -10.38 13.03 -14.71
C VAL A 334 -9.04 13.21 -14.02
N ALA A 335 -8.49 14.41 -14.07
CA ALA A 335 -7.18 14.72 -13.47
C ALA A 335 -7.11 14.34 -11.97
N PHE A 336 -8.21 14.55 -11.23
CA PHE A 336 -8.30 14.16 -9.82
C PHE A 336 -7.99 12.67 -9.61
N ASP A 337 -8.56 11.78 -10.41
CA ASP A 337 -8.43 10.33 -10.20
C ASP A 337 -6.99 9.87 -10.42
N TRP A 338 -6.33 10.37 -11.47
CA TRP A 338 -4.92 10.09 -11.72
C TRP A 338 -4.03 10.62 -10.60
N LEU A 339 -4.23 11.88 -10.19
CA LEU A 339 -3.44 12.52 -9.13
C LEU A 339 -3.64 11.80 -7.79
N ALA A 340 -4.88 11.46 -7.42
CA ALA A 340 -5.19 10.71 -6.21
C ALA A 340 -4.58 9.30 -6.24
N GLN A 341 -4.61 8.62 -7.40
CA GLN A 341 -3.99 7.32 -7.57
C GLN A 341 -2.46 7.40 -7.44
N PHE A 342 -1.81 8.38 -8.09
CA PHE A 342 -0.37 8.57 -7.96
C PHE A 342 0.03 8.99 -6.54
N HIS A 343 -0.79 9.80 -5.87
CA HIS A 343 -0.58 10.16 -4.46
C HIS A 343 -0.61 8.90 -3.57
N GLN A 344 -1.56 7.99 -3.77
CA GLN A 344 -1.61 6.71 -3.07
C GLN A 344 -0.37 5.84 -3.33
N ILE A 345 0.06 5.69 -4.59
CA ILE A 345 1.23 4.90 -4.98
C ILE A 345 2.50 5.49 -4.37
N THR A 346 2.68 6.80 -4.47
CA THR A 346 3.87 7.49 -3.92
C THR A 346 3.92 7.34 -2.40
N GLY A 347 2.79 7.43 -1.70
CA GLY A 347 2.70 7.18 -0.26
C GLY A 347 3.13 5.76 0.13
N LEU A 348 2.75 4.77 -0.67
CA LEU A 348 3.17 3.38 -0.48
C LEU A 348 4.67 3.21 -0.72
N LEU A 349 5.22 3.81 -1.77
CA LEU A 349 6.66 3.79 -2.04
C LEU A 349 7.46 4.50 -0.94
N PHE A 350 6.92 5.60 -0.40
CA PHE A 350 7.52 6.31 0.73
C PHE A 350 7.54 5.43 1.99
N LEU A 351 6.44 4.73 2.30
CA LEU A 351 6.38 3.77 3.41
C LEU A 351 7.46 2.68 3.26
N LEU A 352 7.54 2.03 2.09
CA LEU A 352 8.53 0.97 1.84
C LEU A 352 9.96 1.51 1.90
N THR A 353 10.19 2.72 1.43
CA THR A 353 11.49 3.39 1.55
C THR A 353 11.88 3.56 3.00
N MET A 354 10.99 4.08 3.84
CA MET A 354 11.28 4.27 5.27
C MET A 354 11.46 2.94 6.02
N VAL A 355 10.73 1.90 5.64
CA VAL A 355 10.94 0.53 6.15
C VAL A 355 12.30 -0.02 5.73
N GLY A 356 12.70 0.19 4.48
CA GLY A 356 14.05 -0.15 3.97
C GLY A 356 15.15 0.59 4.74
N MET A 357 14.96 1.90 5.03
CA MET A 357 15.89 2.67 5.85
C MET A 357 15.97 2.12 7.28
N LEU A 358 14.85 1.73 7.87
CA LEU A 358 14.82 1.11 9.20
C LEU A 358 15.58 -0.22 9.22
N TYR A 359 15.53 -0.99 8.13
CA TYR A 359 16.25 -2.25 8.00
C TYR A 359 17.77 -2.04 7.87
N LEU A 360 18.19 -1.05 7.07
CA LEU A 360 19.61 -0.76 6.82
C LEU A 360 20.31 -0.11 8.03
N VAL A 361 19.56 0.70 8.81
CA VAL A 361 20.12 1.46 9.93
C VAL A 361 19.83 0.73 11.24
N VAL A 362 20.87 0.18 11.91
CA VAL A 362 20.75 -0.56 13.16
C VAL A 362 21.15 0.28 14.38
N SER A 363 20.76 -0.17 15.57
CA SER A 363 21.07 0.51 16.84
C SER A 363 22.49 0.27 17.32
N ASP A 364 23.03 -0.94 17.07
CA ASP A 364 24.37 -1.36 17.51
C ASP A 364 25.01 -2.25 16.44
N ARG A 365 26.34 -2.25 16.39
CA ARG A 365 27.11 -3.17 15.51
C ARG A 365 26.89 -4.64 15.90
N ARG A 366 26.61 -4.95 17.15
CA ARG A 366 26.31 -6.32 17.59
C ARG A 366 25.04 -6.88 16.96
N SER A 367 24.06 -6.02 16.63
CA SER A 367 22.84 -6.42 15.93
C SER A 367 23.03 -6.67 14.44
N VAL A 368 24.25 -6.53 13.91
CA VAL A 368 24.62 -6.88 12.53
C VAL A 368 25.18 -8.31 12.48
N MET A 369 25.63 -8.87 13.62
CA MET A 369 26.31 -10.18 13.68
C MET A 369 25.40 -11.34 14.17
N VAL A 370 24.09 -11.12 14.32
CA VAL A 370 23.08 -12.11 14.68
C VAL A 370 22.12 -12.32 13.52
#